data_66cc7beef4f47ba0e1eda67ffde5102c
#
_entry.id   66cc7beef4f47ba0e1eda67ffde5102c
#
_cell.length_a   1.000
_cell.length_b   1.000
_cell.length_c   1.000
_cell.angle_alpha   90.00
_cell.angle_beta   90.00
_cell.angle_gamma   90.00
#
_symmetry.space_group_name_H-M   'P 1'
#
loop_
_entity.id
_entity.type
_entity.pdbx_description
1 polymer ?
#
loop_
_entity_poly.entity_id
_entity_poly.type
_entity_poly.pdbx_seq_one_letter_code
_entity_poly.pdbx_strand_id
1 'polypeptide(L)'
;MFDVICVPVDGSKFGYEAADVAIEIAHKFSSKIAAVHVLEEFSFSSYDSEEDSGDAILDKVAKKAGEYDIEVTQHLLTADALRDMKFIVNQTGADLVVIHRYGSDNERFVSFEENNVSDHQIGSVSERLLRTSDIPVLLVK
;
A
#
# COMPACT_ATOMS: atom_id res chain seq x y z
N MET A 1 2.08 -12.62 16.86
CA MET A 1 2.53 -11.35 16.26
C MET A 1 2.25 -11.39 14.77
N PHE A 2 1.91 -10.26 14.18
CA PHE A 2 1.47 -10.10 12.78
C PHE A 2 0.17 -10.83 12.45
N ASP A 3 -0.86 -10.60 13.25
CA ASP A 3 -2.19 -11.17 13.00
C ASP A 3 -2.87 -10.52 11.80
N VAL A 4 -2.68 -9.22 11.62
CA VAL A 4 -3.20 -8.45 10.49
C VAL A 4 -2.09 -7.57 9.92
N ILE A 5 -1.84 -7.70 8.63
CA ILE A 5 -0.83 -6.91 7.91
C ILE A 5 -1.55 -5.91 7.00
N CYS A 6 -1.33 -4.63 7.22
CA CYS A 6 -1.86 -3.58 6.35
C CYS A 6 -0.93 -3.35 5.18
N VAL A 7 -1.49 -3.28 3.98
CA VAL A 7 -0.75 -2.98 2.76
C VAL A 7 -1.45 -1.86 2.02
N PRO A 8 -0.94 -0.64 2.10
CA PRO A 8 -1.40 0.45 1.22
C PRO A 8 -0.90 0.20 -0.21
N VAL A 9 -1.81 0.25 -1.18
CA VAL A 9 -1.50 0.06 -2.59
C VAL A 9 -2.10 1.20 -3.41
N ASP A 10 -1.30 1.79 -4.28
CA ASP A 10 -1.70 2.94 -5.10
C ASP A 10 -1.88 2.60 -6.58
N GLY A 11 -1.76 1.33 -6.96
CA GLY A 11 -1.86 0.88 -8.34
C GLY A 11 -0.54 0.88 -9.09
N SER A 12 0.54 1.42 -8.51
CA SER A 12 1.87 1.35 -9.09
C SER A 12 2.45 -0.05 -8.95
N LYS A 13 3.45 -0.37 -9.78
CA LYS A 13 4.20 -1.62 -9.64
C LYS A 13 4.83 -1.78 -8.26
N PHE A 14 5.20 -0.66 -7.64
CA PHE A 14 5.80 -0.63 -6.30
C PHE A 14 4.83 -1.09 -5.22
N GLY A 15 3.56 -0.66 -5.31
CA GLY A 15 2.52 -1.11 -4.40
C GLY A 15 2.29 -2.62 -4.50
N TYR A 16 2.30 -3.16 -5.69
CA TYR A 16 2.17 -4.62 -5.88
C TYR A 16 3.40 -5.40 -5.39
N GLU A 17 4.61 -4.85 -5.54
CA GLU A 17 5.80 -5.45 -4.95
C GLU A 17 5.70 -5.52 -3.42
N ALA A 18 5.21 -4.47 -2.79
CA ALA A 18 4.95 -4.47 -1.35
C ALA A 18 3.87 -5.49 -0.97
N ALA A 19 2.82 -5.60 -1.77
CA ALA A 19 1.77 -6.60 -1.57
C ALA A 19 2.32 -8.02 -1.66
N ASP A 20 3.21 -8.31 -2.60
CA ASP A 20 3.85 -9.62 -2.74
C ASP A 20 4.66 -9.98 -1.48
N VAL A 21 5.42 -9.03 -0.94
CA VAL A 21 6.16 -9.21 0.32
C VAL A 21 5.20 -9.47 1.49
N ALA A 22 4.13 -8.71 1.59
CA ALA A 22 3.13 -8.87 2.63
C ALA A 22 2.45 -10.24 2.56
N ILE A 23 2.14 -10.71 1.35
CA ILE A 23 1.55 -12.05 1.13
C ILE A 23 2.51 -13.15 1.58
N GLU A 24 3.79 -13.01 1.27
CA GLU A 24 4.81 -13.97 1.71
C GLU A 24 4.89 -14.05 3.24
N ILE A 25 4.90 -12.89 3.90
CA ILE A 25 4.91 -12.83 5.37
C ILE A 25 3.61 -13.41 5.93
N ALA A 26 2.46 -13.03 5.39
CA ALA A 26 1.16 -13.51 5.83
C ALA A 26 1.05 -15.04 5.70
N HIS A 27 1.59 -15.60 4.64
CA HIS A 27 1.62 -17.04 4.43
C HIS A 27 2.44 -17.75 5.52
N LYS A 28 3.59 -17.18 5.91
CA LYS A 28 4.45 -17.75 6.95
C LYS A 28 3.85 -17.66 8.35
N PHE A 29 3.18 -16.57 8.67
CA PHE A 29 2.65 -16.30 10.00
C PHE A 29 1.16 -16.57 10.15
N SER A 30 0.50 -17.05 9.11
CA SER A 30 -0.96 -17.23 9.08
C SER A 30 -1.71 -15.94 9.37
N SER A 31 -1.22 -14.83 8.83
CA SER A 31 -1.81 -13.49 8.99
C SER A 31 -2.97 -13.27 8.03
N LYS A 32 -3.83 -12.32 8.37
CA LYS A 32 -4.78 -11.72 7.42
C LYS A 32 -4.15 -10.48 6.81
N ILE A 33 -4.63 -10.07 5.64
CA ILE A 33 -4.19 -8.85 4.98
C ILE A 33 -5.34 -7.83 4.96
N ALA A 34 -5.02 -6.59 5.31
CA ALA A 34 -5.87 -5.44 5.09
C ALA A 34 -5.27 -4.63 3.94
N ALA A 35 -5.82 -4.75 2.75
CA ALA A 35 -5.39 -4.00 1.58
C ALA A 35 -6.12 -2.66 1.55
N VAL A 36 -5.38 -1.57 1.41
CA VAL A 36 -5.92 -0.21 1.46
C VAL A 36 -5.58 0.52 0.16
N HIS A 37 -6.59 1.12 -0.46
CA HIS A 37 -6.41 2.08 -1.56
C HIS A 37 -7.13 3.37 -1.22
N VAL A 38 -6.42 4.49 -1.33
CA VAL A 38 -6.95 5.81 -1.03
C VAL A 38 -7.22 6.56 -2.33
N LEU A 39 -8.47 7.00 -2.49
CA LEU A 39 -8.85 7.95 -3.54
C LEU A 39 -8.58 9.35 -3.01
N GLU A 40 -7.74 10.11 -3.70
CA GLU A 40 -7.36 11.45 -3.25
C GLU A 40 -8.55 12.42 -3.33
N GLU A 41 -8.79 13.17 -2.24
CA GLU A 41 -9.91 14.11 -2.11
C GLU A 41 -9.92 15.18 -3.20
N PHE A 42 -8.75 15.54 -3.72
CA PHE A 42 -8.57 16.63 -4.67
C PHE A 42 -8.23 16.16 -6.08
N SER A 43 -8.53 14.90 -6.40
CA SER A 43 -8.33 14.36 -7.73
C SER A 43 -9.36 14.96 -8.72
N PHE A 44 -8.88 15.37 -9.90
CA PHE A 44 -9.72 15.94 -10.97
C PHE A 44 -10.22 14.89 -11.96
N SER A 45 -9.96 13.61 -11.75
CA SER A 45 -10.45 12.56 -12.62
C SER A 45 -11.93 12.25 -12.34
N SER A 46 -12.62 11.68 -13.34
CA SER A 46 -14.03 11.34 -13.18
C SER A 46 -14.19 10.30 -12.05
N TYR A 47 -15.08 10.58 -11.14
CA TYR A 47 -15.32 9.81 -9.92
C TYR A 47 -15.52 8.32 -10.17
N ASP A 48 -16.31 7.98 -11.18
CA ASP A 48 -16.65 6.60 -11.53
C ASP A 48 -15.43 5.78 -11.98
N SER A 49 -14.52 6.39 -12.76
CA SER A 49 -13.33 5.69 -13.27
C SER A 49 -12.29 5.44 -12.18
N GLU A 50 -12.24 6.27 -11.14
CA GLU A 50 -11.33 6.08 -10.00
C GLU A 50 -11.78 4.97 -9.07
N GLU A 51 -13.08 4.90 -8.77
CA GLU A 51 -13.63 3.82 -7.95
C GLU A 51 -13.44 2.47 -8.63
N ASP A 52 -13.77 2.37 -9.92
CA ASP A 52 -13.57 1.15 -10.69
C ASP A 52 -12.10 0.72 -10.71
N SER A 53 -11.19 1.69 -10.85
CA SER A 53 -9.75 1.45 -10.82
C SER A 53 -9.28 1.02 -9.42
N GLY A 54 -9.80 1.65 -8.37
CA GLY A 54 -9.50 1.30 -6.98
C GLY A 54 -9.96 -0.10 -6.61
N ASP A 55 -11.18 -0.47 -7.00
CA ASP A 55 -11.69 -1.82 -6.81
C ASP A 55 -10.82 -2.86 -7.55
N ALA A 56 -10.42 -2.58 -8.77
CA ALA A 56 -9.56 -3.47 -9.56
C ALA A 56 -8.18 -3.65 -8.91
N ILE A 57 -7.61 -2.58 -8.35
CA ILE A 57 -6.33 -2.63 -7.63
C ILE A 57 -6.43 -3.55 -6.42
N LEU A 58 -7.47 -3.37 -5.60
CA LEU A 58 -7.68 -4.18 -4.40
C LEU A 58 -8.01 -5.64 -4.76
N ASP A 59 -8.83 -5.87 -5.78
CA ASP A 59 -9.15 -7.22 -6.26
C ASP A 59 -7.91 -7.98 -6.72
N LYS A 60 -6.97 -7.29 -7.34
CA LYS A 60 -5.70 -7.89 -7.77
C LYS A 60 -4.88 -8.39 -6.58
N VAL A 61 -4.82 -7.63 -5.52
CA VAL A 61 -4.15 -8.06 -4.27
C VAL A 61 -4.88 -9.24 -3.64
N ALA A 62 -6.21 -9.16 -3.54
CA ALA A 62 -7.02 -10.22 -2.97
C ALA A 62 -6.88 -11.54 -3.75
N LYS A 63 -6.83 -11.46 -5.07
CA LYS A 63 -6.65 -12.64 -5.94
C LYS A 63 -5.31 -13.30 -5.71
N LYS A 64 -4.22 -12.54 -5.64
CA LYS A 64 -2.89 -13.06 -5.35
C LYS A 64 -2.84 -13.74 -3.98
N ALA A 65 -3.37 -13.09 -2.96
CA ALA A 65 -3.42 -13.61 -1.60
C ALA A 65 -4.28 -14.88 -1.51
N GLY A 66 -5.37 -14.93 -2.28
CA GLY A 66 -6.27 -16.08 -2.33
C GLY A 66 -5.60 -17.35 -2.84
N GLU A 67 -4.55 -17.24 -3.66
CA GLU A 67 -3.75 -18.39 -4.12
C GLU A 67 -3.06 -19.11 -2.95
N TYR A 68 -2.87 -18.42 -1.83
CA TYR A 68 -2.27 -18.94 -0.60
C TYR A 68 -3.28 -19.11 0.54
N ASP A 69 -4.57 -19.05 0.24
CA ASP A 69 -5.66 -19.12 1.22
C ASP A 69 -5.61 -18.03 2.29
N ILE A 70 -5.09 -16.86 1.94
CA ILE A 70 -5.00 -15.72 2.84
C ILE A 70 -6.27 -14.87 2.73
N GLU A 71 -6.91 -14.59 3.86
CA GLU A 71 -8.05 -13.69 3.94
C GLU A 71 -7.61 -12.24 3.75
N VAL A 72 -8.28 -11.51 2.85
CA VAL A 72 -8.02 -10.11 2.58
C VAL A 72 -9.28 -9.29 2.84
N THR A 73 -9.16 -8.25 3.66
CA THR A 73 -10.17 -7.19 3.74
C THR A 73 -9.74 -6.06 2.83
N GLN A 74 -10.69 -5.53 2.06
CA GLN A 74 -10.44 -4.44 1.11
C GLN A 74 -10.99 -3.14 1.67
N HIS A 75 -10.15 -2.11 1.69
CA HIS A 75 -10.51 -0.78 2.19
C HIS A 75 -10.29 0.25 1.09
N LEU A 76 -11.39 0.71 0.50
CA LEU A 76 -11.41 1.77 -0.50
C LEU A 76 -12.02 3.01 0.14
N LEU A 77 -11.26 4.08 0.27
CA LEU A 77 -11.73 5.31 0.92
C LEU A 77 -11.20 6.56 0.23
N THR A 78 -11.98 7.63 0.34
CA THR A 78 -11.57 8.97 -0.12
C THR A 78 -10.95 9.72 1.05
N ALA A 79 -9.69 10.12 0.89
CA ALA A 79 -8.92 10.79 1.93
C ALA A 79 -7.70 11.49 1.34
N ASP A 80 -6.94 12.18 2.16
CA ASP A 80 -5.60 12.65 1.83
C ASP A 80 -4.60 11.61 2.37
N ALA A 81 -3.96 10.87 1.49
CA ALA A 81 -3.07 9.77 1.89
C ALA A 81 -1.92 10.26 2.77
N LEU A 82 -1.33 11.40 2.46
CA LEU A 82 -0.23 11.94 3.24
C LEU A 82 -0.66 12.30 4.66
N ARG A 83 -1.81 12.95 4.79
CA ARG A 83 -2.36 13.39 6.09
C ARG A 83 -2.93 12.24 6.91
N ASP A 84 -3.63 11.32 6.25
CA ASP A 84 -4.55 10.41 6.93
C ASP A 84 -4.07 8.96 7.02
N MET A 85 -2.96 8.58 6.37
CA MET A 85 -2.55 7.18 6.27
C MET A 85 -2.34 6.52 7.64
N LYS A 86 -1.74 7.21 8.59
CA LYS A 86 -1.56 6.67 9.96
C LYS A 86 -2.91 6.29 10.59
N PHE A 87 -3.88 7.19 10.48
CA PHE A 87 -5.23 6.94 10.99
C PHE A 87 -5.89 5.75 10.28
N ILE A 88 -5.75 5.69 8.95
CA ILE A 88 -6.31 4.61 8.14
C ILE A 88 -5.70 3.26 8.54
N VAL A 89 -4.39 3.20 8.68
CA VAL A 89 -3.67 1.99 9.12
C VAL A 89 -4.19 1.54 10.48
N ASN A 90 -4.32 2.47 11.42
CA ASN A 90 -4.82 2.15 12.77
C ASN A 90 -6.27 1.61 12.73
N GLN A 91 -7.11 2.09 11.82
CA GLN A 91 -8.49 1.63 11.67
C GLN A 91 -8.58 0.18 11.14
N THR A 92 -7.57 -0.31 10.47
CA THR A 92 -7.57 -1.70 9.97
C THR A 92 -7.33 -2.72 11.08
N GLY A 93 -6.86 -2.30 12.25
CA GLY A 93 -6.46 -3.20 13.33
C GLY A 93 -5.14 -3.92 13.07
N ALA A 94 -4.36 -3.47 12.09
CA ALA A 94 -3.08 -4.10 11.74
C ALA A 94 -2.03 -3.94 12.84
N ASP A 95 -1.14 -4.92 12.93
CA ASP A 95 0.02 -4.91 13.81
C ASP A 95 1.35 -4.91 13.04
N LEU A 96 1.26 -4.82 11.71
CA LEU A 96 2.38 -4.56 10.80
C LEU A 96 1.85 -3.82 9.59
N VAL A 97 2.58 -2.82 9.10
CA VAL A 97 2.32 -2.23 7.78
C VAL A 97 3.50 -2.50 6.87
N VAL A 98 3.20 -2.95 5.65
CA VAL A 98 4.19 -3.20 4.61
C VAL A 98 3.94 -2.20 3.49
N ILE A 99 4.92 -1.36 3.20
CA ILE A 99 4.82 -0.30 2.20
C ILE A 99 6.12 -0.20 1.41
N HIS A 100 6.03 0.15 0.13
CA HIS A 100 7.20 0.35 -0.69
C HIS A 100 7.80 1.73 -0.45
N ARG A 101 9.13 1.87 -0.61
CA ARG A 101 9.81 3.17 -0.52
C ARG A 101 9.36 4.15 -1.58
N TYR A 102 8.86 3.66 -2.72
CA TYR A 102 8.35 4.48 -3.82
C TYR A 102 6.83 4.33 -3.94
N GLY A 103 6.18 5.35 -4.52
CA GLY A 103 4.78 5.33 -4.89
C GLY A 103 4.61 5.65 -6.38
N SER A 104 3.37 5.91 -6.80
CA SER A 104 3.04 6.25 -8.19
C SER A 104 3.79 7.49 -8.69
N ASP A 105 4.03 8.46 -7.82
CA ASP A 105 4.78 9.68 -8.16
C ASP A 105 6.23 9.39 -8.55
N ASN A 106 6.81 8.30 -8.04
CA ASN A 106 8.18 7.90 -8.31
C ASN A 106 8.32 7.05 -9.57
N GLU A 107 7.24 6.47 -10.08
CA GLU A 107 7.25 5.57 -11.23
C GLU A 107 7.78 6.26 -12.49
N ARG A 108 7.46 7.53 -12.68
CA ARG A 108 7.95 8.35 -13.79
C ARG A 108 9.46 8.52 -13.77
N PHE A 109 10.04 8.72 -12.59
CA PHE A 109 11.48 8.96 -12.43
C PHE A 109 12.29 7.69 -12.61
N VAL A 110 11.80 6.57 -12.10
CA VAL A 110 12.48 5.28 -12.20
C VAL A 110 12.52 4.78 -13.66
N SER A 111 11.49 5.05 -14.45
CA SER A 111 11.43 4.63 -15.85
C SER A 111 12.30 5.48 -16.79
N PHE A 112 12.59 6.74 -16.44
CA PHE A 112 13.37 7.65 -17.28
C PHE A 112 14.84 7.75 -16.89
N GLU A 113 15.18 7.49 -15.63
CA GLU A 113 16.53 7.72 -15.10
C GLU A 113 16.97 6.59 -14.17
N GLU A 114 17.10 5.37 -14.71
CA GLU A 114 17.57 4.21 -13.93
C GLU A 114 18.89 4.48 -13.19
N ASN A 115 19.68 5.46 -13.66
CA ASN A 115 20.98 5.82 -13.09
C ASN A 115 20.99 7.07 -12.20
N ASN A 116 19.84 7.80 -12.10
CA ASN A 116 19.78 9.11 -11.42
C ASN A 116 18.73 9.21 -10.31
N VAL A 117 18.02 8.12 -10.02
CA VAL A 117 17.17 8.10 -8.81
C VAL A 117 18.14 8.13 -7.63
N SER A 118 18.12 9.23 -6.88
CA SER A 118 18.92 9.36 -5.67
C SER A 118 18.64 8.15 -4.77
N ASP A 119 19.69 7.45 -4.32
CA ASP A 119 19.57 6.34 -3.37
C ASP A 119 18.87 6.75 -2.06
N HIS A 120 18.65 8.05 -1.90
CA HIS A 120 18.00 8.66 -0.72
C HIS A 120 16.53 8.96 -0.93
N GLN A 121 15.97 8.73 -2.12
CA GLN A 121 14.56 9.03 -2.36
C GLN A 121 13.64 8.00 -1.68
N ILE A 122 12.64 8.55 -1.02
CA ILE A 122 11.53 7.80 -0.42
C ILE A 122 10.24 8.58 -0.68
N GLY A 123 9.15 7.88 -0.97
CA GLY A 123 7.85 8.51 -1.16
C GLY A 123 7.38 9.24 0.10
N SER A 124 6.66 10.34 -0.08
CA SER A 124 6.21 11.19 1.02
C SER A 124 5.30 10.49 2.02
N VAL A 125 4.39 9.64 1.54
CA VAL A 125 3.50 8.85 2.40
C VAL A 125 4.30 7.83 3.21
N SER A 126 5.23 7.12 2.56
CA SER A 126 6.07 6.13 3.22
C SER A 126 6.98 6.76 4.28
N GLU A 127 7.59 7.90 3.96
CA GLU A 127 8.44 8.63 4.91
C GLU A 127 7.64 9.07 6.13
N ARG A 128 6.47 9.66 5.93
CA ARG A 128 5.63 10.11 7.04
C ARG A 128 5.17 8.94 7.91
N LEU A 129 4.79 7.84 7.27
CA LEU A 129 4.35 6.64 7.99
C LEU A 129 5.49 6.04 8.82
N LEU A 130 6.71 5.99 8.28
CA LEU A 130 7.90 5.56 9.02
C LEU A 130 8.13 6.39 10.28
N ARG A 131 7.91 7.71 10.19
CA ARG A 131 8.14 8.64 11.32
C ARG A 131 7.02 8.59 12.36
N THR A 132 5.80 8.33 11.95
CA THR A 132 4.61 8.55 12.80
C THR A 132 3.86 7.30 13.19
N SER A 133 4.14 6.15 12.58
CA SER A 133 3.40 4.91 12.84
C SER A 133 3.53 4.44 14.28
N ASP A 134 2.43 3.98 14.85
CA ASP A 134 2.41 3.35 16.19
C ASP A 134 2.71 1.86 16.14
N ILE A 135 2.76 1.29 14.95
CA ILE A 135 3.04 -0.14 14.73
C ILE A 135 4.28 -0.31 13.86
N PRO A 136 4.92 -1.50 13.86
CA PRO A 136 6.05 -1.78 12.99
C PRO A 136 5.75 -1.48 11.51
N VAL A 137 6.72 -0.92 10.82
CA VAL A 137 6.67 -0.62 9.38
C VAL A 137 7.79 -1.37 8.70
N LEU A 138 7.43 -2.20 7.71
CA LEU A 138 8.41 -2.83 6.84
C LEU A 138 8.43 -2.05 5.52
N LEU A 139 9.59 -1.46 5.23
CA LEU A 139 9.80 -0.70 4.01
C LEU A 139 10.42 -1.59 2.95
N VAL A 140 9.66 -1.85 1.88
CA VAL A 140 10.14 -2.64 0.74
C VAL A 140 10.98 -1.74 -0.17
N LYS A 141 12.14 -2.21 -0.54
CA LYS A 141 13.09 -1.50 -1.38
C LYS A 141 13.21 -2.18 -2.74
#